data_1e826c978a84e09a6c3efea953580540
#
_entry.id   1e826c978a84e09a6c3efea953580540
#
_cell.length_a   1.000
_cell.length_b   1.000
_cell.length_c   1.000
_cell.angle_alpha   90.00
_cell.angle_beta   90.00
_cell.angle_gamma   90.00
#
_symmetry.space_group_name_H-M   'P 1'
#
loop_
_entity.id
_entity.type
_entity.pdbx_description
1 polymer ?
#
loop_
_entity_poly.entity_id
_entity_poly.type
_entity_poly.pdbx_seq_one_letter_code
_entity_poly.pdbx_strand_id
1 'polypeptide(L)'
;PRILNNVFTVFYERTTVSPNDDFSSIAKVLGGDNIAIVIPWHGAITLGTSLGEAVSRHVVFDYTARMDVTLPPNVPQMPHEQCADLRELVERADYYSETWKLIQRKAKGAYDGSRAVPVVL
;
A
#
# COMPACT_ATOMS: atom_id res chain seq x y z
N PRO A 1 5.63 8.57 -0.96
CA PRO A 1 5.18 7.88 -2.19
C PRO A 1 4.36 8.80 -3.06
N ARG A 2 4.82 9.05 -4.29
CA ARG A 2 4.22 10.08 -5.17
C ARG A 2 2.84 9.69 -5.69
N ILE A 3 2.64 8.41 -5.99
CA ILE A 3 1.35 7.88 -6.48
C ILE A 3 0.31 7.81 -5.36
N LEU A 4 0.76 7.66 -4.12
CA LEU A 4 -0.11 7.54 -2.95
C LEU A 4 -0.17 8.83 -2.12
N ASN A 5 0.37 9.92 -2.64
CA ASN A 5 0.29 11.21 -1.95
C ASN A 5 -1.18 11.59 -1.72
N ASN A 6 -1.51 11.99 -0.50
CA ASN A 6 -2.87 12.30 -0.02
C ASN A 6 -3.86 11.12 0.10
N VAL A 7 -3.41 9.88 -0.06
CA VAL A 7 -4.27 8.70 0.16
C VAL A 7 -3.81 7.84 1.33
N PHE A 8 -2.75 8.25 2.01
CA PHE A 8 -2.29 7.63 3.24
C PHE A 8 -2.14 8.66 4.35
N THR A 9 -2.21 8.20 5.58
CA THR A 9 -1.96 8.98 6.80
C THR A 9 -0.94 8.29 7.67
N VAL A 10 -0.41 9.00 8.67
CA VAL A 10 0.57 8.46 9.61
C VAL A 10 -0.04 8.40 11.00
N PHE A 11 -0.02 7.24 11.60
CA PHE A 11 -0.52 6.98 12.94
C PHE A 11 0.62 7.01 13.96
N TYR A 12 0.74 8.10 14.68
CA TYR A 12 1.82 8.32 15.65
C TYR A 12 1.50 7.93 17.09
N GLU A 13 0.25 7.63 17.41
CA GLU A 13 -0.15 7.33 18.78
C GLU A 13 0.46 6.02 19.29
N ARG A 14 0.70 5.08 18.38
CA ARG A 14 1.23 3.74 18.69
C ARG A 14 2.19 3.28 17.61
N THR A 15 3.24 2.59 18.05
CA THR A 15 4.21 1.95 17.15
C THR A 15 3.94 0.47 16.93
N THR A 16 2.98 -0.11 17.66
CA THR A 16 2.58 -1.51 17.57
C THR A 16 1.07 -1.63 17.57
N VAL A 17 0.56 -2.62 16.85
CA VAL A 17 -0.86 -2.97 16.79
C VAL A 17 -0.99 -4.45 17.13
N SER A 18 -1.78 -4.77 18.14
CA SER A 18 -2.08 -6.14 18.54
C SER A 18 -3.44 -6.57 17.96
N PRO A 19 -3.67 -7.86 17.66
CA PRO A 19 -4.98 -8.37 17.26
C PRO A 19 -6.11 -8.09 18.25
N ASN A 20 -5.76 -7.85 19.52
CA ASN A 20 -6.72 -7.54 20.58
C ASN A 20 -6.89 -6.03 20.82
N ASP A 21 -6.27 -5.19 20.00
CA ASP A 21 -6.39 -3.74 20.13
C ASP A 21 -7.77 -3.24 19.69
N ASP A 22 -8.21 -2.17 20.33
CA ASP A 22 -9.28 -1.35 19.79
C ASP A 22 -8.77 -0.51 18.64
N PHE A 23 -9.27 -0.78 17.44
CA PHE A 23 -8.88 -0.08 16.22
C PHE A 23 -9.62 1.24 16.00
N SER A 24 -10.42 1.71 16.94
CA SER A 24 -11.18 2.96 16.80
C SER A 24 -10.30 4.17 16.56
N SER A 25 -9.15 4.25 17.24
CA SER A 25 -8.17 5.32 17.05
C SER A 25 -7.52 5.28 15.66
N ILE A 26 -7.21 4.08 15.16
CA ILE A 26 -6.69 3.89 13.80
C ILE A 26 -7.73 4.31 12.76
N ALA A 27 -8.98 3.89 12.93
CA ALA A 27 -10.07 4.27 12.04
C ALA A 27 -10.30 5.79 12.02
N LYS A 28 -10.19 6.45 13.16
CA LYS A 28 -10.31 7.90 13.29
C LYS A 28 -9.20 8.64 12.51
N VAL A 29 -7.96 8.20 12.65
CA VAL A 29 -6.81 8.81 11.94
C VAL A 29 -6.87 8.51 10.45
N LEU A 30 -7.31 7.32 10.06
CA LEU A 30 -7.48 6.94 8.66
C LEU A 30 -8.50 7.85 7.95
N GLY A 31 -9.59 8.22 8.63
CA GLY A 31 -10.66 9.03 8.03
C GLY A 31 -11.43 8.32 6.93
N GLY A 32 -12.19 9.10 6.13
CA GLY A 32 -13.03 8.55 5.05
C GLY A 32 -12.32 8.34 3.71
N ASP A 33 -11.27 9.10 3.45
CA ASP A 33 -10.68 9.20 2.10
C ASP A 33 -9.32 8.49 1.96
N ASN A 34 -8.66 8.18 3.07
CA ASN A 34 -7.37 7.49 3.05
C ASN A 34 -7.56 5.98 2.89
N ILE A 35 -6.69 5.38 2.11
CA ILE A 35 -6.68 3.92 1.83
C ILE A 35 -5.50 3.20 2.45
N ALA A 36 -4.60 3.94 3.08
CA ALA A 36 -3.44 3.37 3.76
C ALA A 36 -3.09 4.17 5.01
N ILE A 37 -2.55 3.49 6.00
CA ILE A 37 -2.02 4.09 7.22
C ILE A 37 -0.62 3.56 7.47
N VAL A 38 0.31 4.45 7.77
CA VAL A 38 1.68 4.09 8.17
C VAL A 38 1.79 4.17 9.67
N ILE A 39 2.27 3.11 10.29
CA ILE A 39 2.57 3.03 11.71
C ILE A 39 4.09 3.06 11.84
N PRO A 40 4.69 4.16 12.32
CA PRO A 40 6.13 4.30 12.43
C PRO A 40 6.77 3.12 13.16
N TRP A 41 7.91 2.66 12.69
CA TRP A 41 8.69 1.55 13.25
C TRP A 41 8.00 0.18 13.22
N HIS A 42 6.78 0.11 12.73
CA HIS A 42 5.99 -1.12 12.71
C HIS A 42 5.65 -1.58 11.28
N GLY A 43 5.06 -0.71 10.47
CA GLY A 43 4.66 -1.07 9.12
C GLY A 43 3.53 -0.23 8.56
N ALA A 44 2.76 -0.83 7.67
CA ALA A 44 1.63 -0.17 7.05
C ALA A 44 0.41 -1.10 6.96
N ILE A 45 -0.76 -0.50 6.97
CA ILE A 45 -2.05 -1.16 6.73
C ILE A 45 -2.62 -0.55 5.47
N THR A 46 -3.11 -1.36 4.56
CA THR A 46 -3.82 -0.93 3.36
C THR A 46 -5.23 -1.47 3.36
N LEU A 47 -6.16 -0.68 2.87
CA LEU A 47 -7.57 -1.02 2.78
C LEU A 47 -7.99 -1.27 1.33
N GLY A 48 -9.04 -2.04 1.16
CA GLY A 48 -9.68 -2.29 -0.11
C GLY A 48 -11.10 -2.82 0.08
N THR A 49 -11.91 -2.74 -0.96
CA THR A 49 -13.26 -3.31 -0.98
C THR A 49 -13.24 -4.84 -1.12
N SER A 50 -12.07 -5.37 -1.47
CA SER A 50 -11.78 -6.81 -1.54
C SER A 50 -10.36 -7.10 -1.06
N LEU A 51 -10.07 -8.35 -0.71
CA LEU A 51 -8.72 -8.81 -0.39
C LEU A 51 -7.73 -8.52 -1.53
N GLY A 52 -8.16 -8.80 -2.76
CA GLY A 52 -7.32 -8.56 -3.94
C GLY A 52 -6.93 -7.09 -4.10
N GLU A 53 -7.86 -6.19 -3.87
CA GLU A 53 -7.60 -4.76 -3.92
C GLU A 53 -6.68 -4.30 -2.79
N ALA A 54 -6.94 -4.74 -1.55
CA ALA A 54 -6.09 -4.39 -0.41
C ALA A 54 -4.64 -4.87 -0.60
N VAL A 55 -4.44 -6.10 -1.06
CA VAL A 55 -3.10 -6.64 -1.34
C VAL A 55 -2.44 -5.90 -2.51
N SER A 56 -3.16 -5.60 -3.57
CA SER A 56 -2.62 -4.85 -4.71
C SER A 56 -2.19 -3.43 -4.31
N ARG A 57 -2.98 -2.75 -3.51
CA ARG A 57 -2.62 -1.44 -2.93
C ARG A 57 -1.37 -1.53 -2.07
N HIS A 58 -1.23 -2.60 -1.29
CA HIS A 58 -0.03 -2.82 -0.47
C HIS A 58 1.23 -3.01 -1.32
N VAL A 59 1.15 -3.81 -2.38
CA VAL A 59 2.27 -4.03 -3.31
C VAL A 59 2.67 -2.72 -3.99
N VAL A 60 1.72 -1.93 -4.46
CA VAL A 60 1.98 -0.63 -5.08
C VAL A 60 2.58 0.34 -4.05
N PHE A 61 2.07 0.35 -2.83
CA PHE A 61 2.59 1.17 -1.74
C PHE A 61 4.05 0.82 -1.42
N ASP A 62 4.37 -0.46 -1.21
CA ASP A 62 5.74 -0.94 -0.93
C ASP A 62 6.69 -0.58 -2.08
N TYR A 63 6.28 -0.86 -3.31
CA TYR A 63 7.09 -0.53 -4.49
C TYR A 63 7.39 0.97 -4.58
N THR A 64 6.38 1.81 -4.39
CA THR A 64 6.52 3.26 -4.46
C THR A 64 7.41 3.79 -3.32
N ALA A 65 7.24 3.26 -2.11
CA ALA A 65 8.08 3.62 -0.97
C ALA A 65 9.56 3.25 -1.21
N ARG A 66 9.83 2.07 -1.77
CA ARG A 66 11.19 1.66 -2.15
C ARG A 66 11.79 2.59 -3.19
N MET A 67 11.02 3.00 -4.18
CA MET A 67 11.48 3.97 -5.17
C MET A 67 11.82 5.32 -4.53
N ASP A 68 10.96 5.80 -3.64
CA ASP A 68 11.16 7.10 -2.97
C ASP A 68 12.47 7.16 -2.15
N VAL A 69 12.81 6.10 -1.43
CA VAL A 69 14.04 6.08 -0.61
C VAL A 69 15.32 5.99 -1.47
N THR A 70 15.21 5.64 -2.74
CA THR A 70 16.35 5.61 -3.67
C THR A 70 16.57 6.93 -4.40
N LEU A 71 15.60 7.85 -4.32
CA LEU A 71 15.71 9.15 -5.00
C LEU A 71 16.63 10.11 -4.22
N PRO A 72 17.38 10.95 -4.93
CA PRO A 72 18.08 12.06 -4.30
C PRO A 72 17.14 12.96 -3.50
N PRO A 73 17.59 13.53 -2.37
CA PRO A 73 16.72 14.29 -1.46
C PRO A 73 16.14 15.57 -2.09
N ASN A 74 16.77 16.08 -3.14
CA ASN A 74 16.38 17.32 -3.83
C ASN A 74 15.55 17.09 -5.10
N VAL A 75 15.09 15.87 -5.35
CA VAL A 75 14.19 15.61 -6.48
C VAL A 75 12.86 16.32 -6.25
N PRO A 76 12.39 17.14 -7.21
CA PRO A 76 11.11 17.82 -7.10
C PRO A 76 9.97 16.82 -6.87
N GLN A 77 9.07 17.16 -5.96
CA GLN A 77 7.85 16.38 -5.78
C GLN A 77 6.89 16.64 -6.95
N MET A 78 6.14 15.60 -7.30
CA MET A 78 5.06 15.74 -8.27
C MET A 78 4.03 16.74 -7.74
N PRO A 79 3.58 17.70 -8.56
CA PRO A 79 2.52 18.62 -8.18
C PRO A 79 1.25 17.86 -7.75
N HIS A 80 0.54 18.43 -6.79
CA HIS A 80 -0.67 17.80 -6.22
C HIS A 80 -1.74 17.49 -7.27
N GLU A 81 -1.93 18.39 -8.22
CA GLU A 81 -2.85 18.22 -9.34
C GLU A 81 -2.49 16.98 -10.18
N GLN A 82 -1.22 16.81 -10.53
CA GLN A 82 -0.76 15.64 -11.28
C GLN A 82 -0.90 14.34 -10.48
N CYS A 83 -0.78 14.39 -9.15
CA CYS A 83 -1.04 13.22 -8.32
C CYS A 83 -2.51 12.81 -8.35
N ALA A 84 -3.43 13.79 -8.38
CA ALA A 84 -4.86 13.54 -8.49
C ALA A 84 -5.23 12.91 -9.84
N ASP A 85 -4.71 13.46 -10.94
CA ASP A 85 -4.91 12.91 -12.29
C ASP A 85 -4.38 11.48 -12.41
N LEU A 86 -3.20 11.22 -11.86
CA LEU A 86 -2.62 9.88 -11.87
C LEU A 86 -3.43 8.89 -11.05
N ARG A 87 -3.96 9.33 -9.90
CA ARG A 87 -4.85 8.51 -9.08
C ARG A 87 -6.09 8.11 -9.87
N GLU A 88 -6.76 9.07 -10.51
CA GLU A 88 -7.94 8.83 -11.31
C GLU A 88 -7.64 7.86 -12.46
N LEU A 89 -6.51 8.01 -13.13
CA LEU A 89 -6.07 7.10 -14.19
C LEU A 89 -5.89 5.66 -13.66
N VAL A 90 -5.25 5.50 -12.52
CA VAL A 90 -5.02 4.18 -11.90
C VAL A 90 -6.34 3.52 -11.50
N GLU A 91 -7.29 4.28 -10.98
CA GLU A 91 -8.61 3.78 -10.60
C GLU A 91 -9.44 3.36 -11.84
N ARG A 92 -9.41 4.14 -12.92
CA ARG A 92 -10.13 3.82 -14.17
C ARG A 92 -9.54 2.65 -14.94
N ALA A 93 -8.24 2.44 -14.90
CA ALA A 93 -7.54 1.43 -15.68
C ALA A 93 -7.61 0.00 -15.09
N ASP A 94 -8.48 -0.23 -14.10
CA ASP A 94 -8.59 -1.54 -13.44
C ASP A 94 -7.23 -2.04 -12.85
N TYR A 95 -6.35 -1.09 -12.56
CA TYR A 95 -4.95 -1.35 -12.23
C TYR A 95 -4.78 -2.33 -11.07
N TYR A 96 -5.59 -2.20 -10.04
CA TYR A 96 -5.52 -3.08 -8.87
C TYR A 96 -6.02 -4.49 -9.18
N SER A 97 -7.02 -4.64 -10.03
CA SER A 97 -7.51 -5.94 -10.49
C SER A 97 -6.45 -6.68 -11.32
N GLU A 98 -5.82 -6.00 -12.25
CA GLU A 98 -4.73 -6.57 -13.05
C GLU A 98 -3.49 -6.91 -12.21
N THR A 99 -3.14 -6.04 -11.26
CA THR A 99 -2.07 -6.30 -10.29
C THR A 99 -2.37 -7.56 -9.48
N TRP A 100 -3.61 -7.73 -9.01
CA TRP A 100 -4.03 -8.93 -8.29
C TRP A 100 -3.89 -10.20 -9.12
N LYS A 101 -4.35 -10.18 -10.36
CA LYS A 101 -4.17 -11.31 -11.30
C LYS A 101 -2.72 -11.67 -11.51
N LEU A 102 -1.84 -10.67 -11.59
CA LEU A 102 -0.39 -10.88 -11.71
C LEU A 102 0.19 -11.52 -10.45
N ILE A 103 -0.19 -11.04 -9.26
CA ILE A 103 0.23 -11.60 -7.97
C ILE A 103 -0.20 -13.07 -7.86
N GLN A 104 -1.45 -13.37 -8.19
CA GLN A 104 -1.97 -14.74 -8.18
C GLN A 104 -1.21 -15.67 -9.14
N ARG A 105 -0.89 -15.19 -10.35
CA ARG A 105 -0.09 -15.97 -11.33
C ARG A 105 1.31 -16.24 -10.80
N LYS A 106 1.96 -15.24 -10.19
CA LYS A 106 3.29 -15.41 -9.58
C LYS A 106 3.25 -16.40 -8.41
N ALA A 107 2.26 -16.29 -7.54
CA ALA A 107 2.09 -17.21 -6.42
C ALA A 107 1.88 -18.66 -6.89
N LYS A 108 1.03 -18.88 -7.91
CA LYS A 108 0.82 -20.20 -8.50
C LYS A 108 2.09 -20.78 -9.16
N GLY A 109 2.87 -19.93 -9.84
CA GLY A 109 4.12 -20.35 -10.46
C GLY A 109 5.25 -20.60 -9.45
N ALA A 110 5.22 -19.93 -8.29
CA ALA A 110 6.18 -20.12 -7.21
C ALA A 110 5.85 -21.34 -6.33
N TYR A 111 4.59 -21.75 -6.27
CA TYR A 111 4.11 -22.85 -5.45
C TYR A 111 3.92 -24.12 -6.29
N ASP A 112 4.96 -24.92 -6.38
CA ASP A 112 4.91 -26.23 -7.08
C ASP A 112 4.50 -27.39 -6.15
N GLY A 113 4.15 -27.10 -4.90
CA GLY A 113 3.75 -28.09 -3.89
C GLY A 113 4.90 -28.92 -3.30
N SER A 114 6.11 -28.81 -3.83
CA SER A 114 7.26 -29.62 -3.42
C SER A 114 8.29 -28.83 -2.59
N ARG A 115 8.23 -27.50 -2.59
CA ARG A 115 9.18 -26.63 -1.87
C ARG A 115 8.45 -25.54 -1.11
N ALA A 116 8.64 -25.49 0.21
CA ALA A 116 8.36 -24.29 0.98
C ALA A 116 9.32 -23.19 0.48
N VAL A 117 8.84 -22.26 -0.31
CA VAL A 117 9.63 -21.09 -0.70
C VAL A 117 9.68 -20.17 0.52
N PRO A 118 10.86 -19.83 1.06
CA PRO A 118 10.96 -18.83 2.11
C PRO A 118 10.35 -17.53 1.57
N VAL A 119 9.33 -17.01 2.23
CA VAL A 119 8.85 -15.65 1.98
C VAL A 119 9.96 -14.72 2.45
N VAL A 120 10.75 -14.23 1.51
CA VAL A 120 11.65 -13.11 1.77
C VAL A 120 10.78 -11.86 1.79
N LEU A 121 10.42 -11.42 3.00
CA LEU A 121 9.81 -10.14 3.26
C LEU A 121 10.81 -9.01 3.01
#